data_5de5cb547cf591e41abd4b4712cae794
#
_entry.id   5de5cb547cf591e41abd4b4712cae794
#
_cell.length_a   1.000
_cell.length_b   1.000
_cell.length_c   1.000
_cell.angle_alpha   90.00
_cell.angle_beta   90.00
_cell.angle_gamma   90.00
#
_symmetry.space_group_name_H-M   'P 1'
#
loop_
_entity.id
_entity.type
_entity.pdbx_description
1 polymer ?
#
loop_
_entity_poly.entity_id
_entity_poly.type
_entity_poly.pdbx_seq_one_letter_code
_entity_poly.pdbx_strand_id
1 'polypeptide(L)'
;MSQTFPMPATPDPTAPTDVLLSYLVSFFEFLVVTLLLVGLVSWIVDVIVGGMTVKVASDTLERRSIDLSEALNFTAGRLPSLLGAAIVTGILIVVGLILLVVPSIILAIMFSLIVPAIVIERVGALESLSRSRRLVGGRWLKTFGLLLLVYLIIFVAGLIFGAISSVFGDADWIVSNVLGSLVSPILPIAVTLYYYSMAARQQPPSPPLTPAPTPRATTEARPSPPEPFAEIHCIYCGAENRTDAVFCQSCGKKIVKS
;
A
#
# COMPACT_ATOMS: atom_id res chain seq x y z
N MET A 1 -30.57 -26.57 -3.16
CA MET A 1 -30.54 -25.60 -4.29
C MET A 1 -29.09 -25.31 -4.63
N SER A 2 -28.47 -26.18 -5.41
CA SER A 2 -27.11 -26.02 -5.93
C SER A 2 -27.21 -25.69 -7.42
N GLN A 3 -27.40 -24.44 -7.74
CA GLN A 3 -27.11 -23.95 -9.07
C GLN A 3 -25.62 -23.54 -9.08
N THR A 4 -24.77 -24.53 -9.00
CA THR A 4 -23.41 -24.46 -9.52
C THR A 4 -23.55 -24.16 -11.01
N PHE A 5 -22.85 -23.13 -11.49
CA PHE A 5 -22.68 -22.82 -12.90
C PHE A 5 -22.51 -24.16 -13.67
N PRO A 6 -23.43 -24.57 -14.51
CA PRO A 6 -23.34 -25.87 -15.15
C PRO A 6 -22.19 -25.84 -16.16
N MET A 7 -21.16 -26.66 -15.92
CA MET A 7 -20.20 -26.95 -17.00
C MET A 7 -20.99 -27.48 -18.19
N PRO A 8 -20.71 -27.01 -19.42
CA PRO A 8 -21.34 -27.56 -20.61
C PRO A 8 -21.06 -29.09 -20.65
N ALA A 9 -22.11 -29.85 -20.85
CA ALA A 9 -22.00 -31.32 -20.92
C ALA A 9 -21.07 -31.72 -22.06
N THR A 10 -20.11 -32.62 -21.79
CA THR A 10 -19.16 -33.10 -22.79
C THR A 10 -19.90 -33.80 -23.93
N PRO A 11 -19.74 -33.38 -25.19
CA PRO A 11 -20.38 -34.05 -26.33
C PRO A 11 -19.78 -35.43 -26.57
N ASP A 12 -20.57 -36.31 -27.22
CA ASP A 12 -20.09 -37.60 -27.67
C ASP A 12 -18.88 -37.39 -28.64
N PRO A 13 -17.77 -38.16 -28.52
CA PRO A 13 -16.61 -38.03 -29.41
C PRO A 13 -16.94 -38.24 -30.88
N THR A 14 -18.09 -38.88 -31.19
CA THR A 14 -18.58 -39.13 -32.55
C THR A 14 -19.58 -38.09 -33.05
N ALA A 15 -19.83 -37.02 -32.25
CA ALA A 15 -20.75 -35.97 -32.60
C ALA A 15 -20.31 -35.20 -33.89
N PRO A 16 -21.27 -34.68 -34.69
CA PRO A 16 -20.97 -33.83 -35.84
C PRO A 16 -20.09 -32.64 -35.46
N THR A 17 -19.29 -32.15 -36.42
CA THR A 17 -18.30 -31.07 -36.20
C THR A 17 -18.92 -29.76 -35.74
N ASP A 18 -20.15 -29.46 -36.14
CA ASP A 18 -20.91 -28.28 -35.69
C ASP A 18 -21.28 -28.37 -34.20
N VAL A 19 -21.61 -29.55 -33.69
CA VAL A 19 -21.89 -29.80 -32.27
C VAL A 19 -20.62 -29.66 -31.44
N LEU A 20 -19.49 -30.20 -31.94
CA LEU A 20 -18.18 -30.02 -31.29
C LEU A 20 -17.75 -28.57 -31.27
N LEU A 21 -17.96 -27.83 -32.36
CA LEU A 21 -17.62 -26.43 -32.43
C LEU A 21 -18.45 -25.56 -31.46
N SER A 22 -19.79 -25.82 -31.41
CA SER A 22 -20.69 -25.13 -30.49
C SER A 22 -20.34 -25.41 -29.01
N TYR A 23 -19.93 -26.62 -28.70
CA TYR A 23 -19.44 -26.99 -27.38
C TYR A 23 -18.17 -26.24 -27.02
N LEU A 24 -17.18 -26.17 -27.92
CA LEU A 24 -15.93 -25.46 -27.69
C LEU A 24 -16.19 -23.99 -27.45
N VAL A 25 -17.09 -23.36 -28.21
CA VAL A 25 -17.46 -21.94 -28.01
C VAL A 25 -18.10 -21.76 -26.63
N SER A 26 -19.10 -22.58 -26.27
CA SER A 26 -19.77 -22.47 -24.98
C SER A 26 -18.84 -22.77 -23.80
N PHE A 27 -17.94 -23.75 -23.96
CA PHE A 27 -16.90 -24.04 -22.96
C PHE A 27 -15.94 -22.87 -22.78
N PHE A 28 -15.51 -22.25 -23.88
CA PHE A 28 -14.62 -21.08 -23.85
C PHE A 28 -15.31 -19.88 -23.20
N GLU A 29 -16.57 -19.59 -23.53
CA GLU A 29 -17.36 -18.56 -22.87
C GLU A 29 -17.49 -18.80 -21.36
N PHE A 30 -17.84 -20.03 -20.96
CA PHE A 30 -17.91 -20.41 -19.55
C PHE A 30 -16.57 -20.20 -18.83
N LEU A 31 -15.47 -20.61 -19.46
CA LEU A 31 -14.13 -20.47 -18.90
C LEU A 31 -13.73 -18.99 -18.75
N VAL A 32 -13.98 -18.19 -19.77
CA VAL A 32 -13.68 -16.74 -19.75
C VAL A 32 -14.51 -16.03 -18.67
N VAL A 33 -15.81 -16.28 -18.60
CA VAL A 33 -16.68 -15.66 -17.58
C VAL A 33 -16.26 -16.07 -16.18
N THR A 34 -15.96 -17.35 -15.96
CA THR A 34 -15.51 -17.85 -14.67
C THR A 34 -14.17 -17.23 -14.26
N LEU A 35 -13.20 -17.20 -15.15
CA LEU A 35 -11.89 -16.56 -14.89
C LEU A 35 -12.03 -15.06 -14.61
N LEU A 36 -12.91 -14.36 -15.34
CA LEU A 36 -13.15 -12.94 -15.08
C LEU A 36 -13.80 -12.70 -13.72
N LEU A 37 -14.80 -13.48 -13.35
CA LEU A 37 -15.48 -13.34 -12.05
C LEU A 37 -14.55 -13.68 -10.88
N VAL A 38 -13.88 -14.83 -10.95
CA VAL A 38 -12.93 -15.25 -9.90
C VAL A 38 -11.75 -14.28 -9.83
N GLY A 39 -11.22 -13.87 -10.98
CA GLY A 39 -10.14 -12.90 -11.05
C GLY A 39 -10.53 -11.54 -10.47
N LEU A 40 -11.74 -11.04 -10.76
CA LEU A 40 -12.24 -9.79 -10.22
C LEU A 40 -12.38 -9.84 -8.69
N VAL A 41 -12.99 -10.92 -8.18
CA VAL A 41 -13.15 -11.10 -6.72
C VAL A 41 -11.80 -11.20 -6.05
N SER A 42 -10.89 -12.02 -6.57
CA SER A 42 -9.53 -12.16 -6.03
C SER A 42 -8.78 -10.83 -6.04
N TRP A 43 -8.88 -10.08 -7.14
CA TRP A 43 -8.23 -8.76 -7.25
C TRP A 43 -8.76 -7.76 -6.22
N ILE A 44 -10.08 -7.71 -5.97
CA ILE A 44 -10.66 -6.85 -4.94
C ILE A 44 -10.15 -7.26 -3.54
N VAL A 45 -10.12 -8.56 -3.26
CA VAL A 45 -9.60 -9.09 -1.99
C VAL A 45 -8.13 -8.70 -1.81
N ASP A 46 -7.30 -8.84 -2.84
CA ASP A 46 -5.88 -8.46 -2.81
C ASP A 46 -5.68 -6.96 -2.53
N VAL A 47 -6.51 -6.09 -3.13
CA VAL A 47 -6.47 -4.64 -2.85
C VAL A 47 -6.83 -4.34 -1.39
N ILE A 48 -7.83 -5.02 -0.83
CA ILE A 48 -8.23 -4.86 0.57
C ILE A 48 -7.11 -5.36 1.50
N VAL A 49 -6.62 -6.57 1.29
CA VAL A 49 -5.56 -7.17 2.12
C VAL A 49 -4.28 -6.33 2.04
N GLY A 50 -3.90 -5.87 0.85
CA GLY A 50 -2.76 -4.99 0.66
C GLY A 50 -2.91 -3.67 1.42
N GLY A 51 -4.06 -3.02 1.34
CA GLY A 51 -4.37 -1.79 2.07
C GLY A 51 -4.35 -1.99 3.59
N MET A 52 -4.95 -3.08 4.09
CA MET A 52 -4.90 -3.45 5.52
C MET A 52 -3.46 -3.69 6.00
N THR A 53 -2.67 -4.42 5.23
CA THR A 53 -1.28 -4.70 5.58
C THR A 53 -0.46 -3.42 5.69
N VAL A 54 -0.64 -2.48 4.75
CA VAL A 54 0.01 -1.16 4.81
C VAL A 54 -0.46 -0.37 6.04
N LYS A 55 -1.76 -0.38 6.38
CA LYS A 55 -2.29 0.29 7.57
C LYS A 55 -1.70 -0.29 8.85
N VAL A 56 -1.69 -1.61 9.00
CA VAL A 56 -1.11 -2.30 10.17
C VAL A 56 0.39 -2.01 10.28
N ALA A 57 1.13 -2.07 9.17
CA ALA A 57 2.55 -1.73 9.15
C ALA A 57 2.79 -0.26 9.57
N SER A 58 1.96 0.67 9.10
CA SER A 58 2.00 2.08 9.48
C SER A 58 1.74 2.28 10.98
N ASP A 59 0.69 1.65 11.52
CA ASP A 59 0.35 1.76 12.94
C ASP A 59 1.46 1.18 13.84
N THR A 60 2.08 0.07 13.42
CA THR A 60 3.22 -0.52 14.11
C THR A 60 4.41 0.45 14.16
N LEU A 61 4.72 1.12 13.04
CA LEU A 61 5.80 2.09 12.99
C LEU A 61 5.52 3.34 13.82
N GLU A 62 4.26 3.77 13.90
CA GLU A 62 3.82 4.89 14.70
C GLU A 62 3.57 4.52 16.18
N ARG A 63 3.87 3.27 16.57
CA ARG A 63 3.66 2.72 17.92
C ARG A 63 2.21 2.84 18.41
N ARG A 64 1.25 2.71 17.49
CA ARG A 64 -0.18 2.65 17.81
C ARG A 64 -0.58 1.22 18.18
N SER A 65 -1.72 1.06 18.82
CA SER A 65 -2.34 -0.25 19.02
C SER A 65 -2.77 -0.83 17.67
N ILE A 66 -2.50 -2.12 17.47
CA ILE A 66 -2.90 -2.83 16.26
C ILE A 66 -4.33 -3.33 16.47
N ASP A 67 -5.27 -2.81 15.68
CA ASP A 67 -6.65 -3.28 15.62
C ASP A 67 -7.01 -3.64 14.17
N LEU A 68 -7.22 -4.92 13.93
CA LEU A 68 -7.57 -5.43 12.59
C LEU A 68 -8.94 -4.94 12.13
N SER A 69 -9.87 -4.74 13.05
CA SER A 69 -11.20 -4.21 12.74
C SER A 69 -11.11 -2.75 12.29
N GLU A 70 -10.30 -1.94 12.98
CA GLU A 70 -10.02 -0.57 12.57
C GLU A 70 -9.33 -0.53 11.20
N ALA A 71 -8.32 -1.39 10.98
CA ALA A 71 -7.60 -1.47 9.71
C ALA A 71 -8.53 -1.84 8.54
N LEU A 72 -9.46 -2.79 8.76
CA LEU A 72 -10.45 -3.17 7.75
C LEU A 72 -11.41 -2.02 7.45
N ASN A 73 -12.00 -1.40 8.48
CA ASN A 73 -12.93 -0.28 8.31
C ASN A 73 -12.27 0.92 7.63
N PHE A 74 -11.03 1.21 8.01
CA PHE A 74 -10.25 2.28 7.37
C PHE A 74 -10.00 1.98 5.89
N THR A 75 -9.57 0.76 5.56
CA THR A 75 -9.29 0.34 4.18
C THR A 75 -10.56 0.31 3.35
N ALA A 76 -11.67 -0.20 3.92
CA ALA A 76 -12.99 -0.19 3.26
C ALA A 76 -13.47 1.23 2.93
N GLY A 77 -13.27 2.19 3.84
CA GLY A 77 -13.57 3.60 3.59
C GLY A 77 -12.70 4.24 2.48
N ARG A 78 -11.55 3.67 2.18
CA ARG A 78 -10.62 4.11 1.12
C ARG A 78 -10.68 3.25 -0.15
N LEU A 79 -11.54 2.24 -0.15
CA LEU A 79 -11.64 1.29 -1.25
C LEU A 79 -11.85 1.96 -2.62
N PRO A 80 -12.71 2.99 -2.79
CA PRO A 80 -12.84 3.65 -4.09
C PRO A 80 -11.53 4.28 -4.59
N SER A 81 -10.75 4.89 -3.70
CA SER A 81 -9.46 5.47 -4.06
C SER A 81 -8.42 4.40 -4.40
N LEU A 82 -8.38 3.30 -3.64
CA LEU A 82 -7.49 2.17 -3.89
C LEU A 82 -7.81 1.48 -5.22
N LEU A 83 -9.09 1.16 -5.46
CA LEU A 83 -9.54 0.56 -6.72
C LEU A 83 -9.31 1.50 -7.91
N GLY A 84 -9.65 2.79 -7.75
CA GLY A 84 -9.41 3.78 -8.80
C GLY A 84 -7.94 3.90 -9.16
N ALA A 85 -7.05 3.95 -8.18
CA ALA A 85 -5.61 3.99 -8.39
C ALA A 85 -5.10 2.69 -9.04
N ALA A 86 -5.60 1.53 -8.60
CA ALA A 86 -5.22 0.23 -9.16
C ALA A 86 -5.67 0.09 -10.63
N ILE A 87 -6.88 0.55 -10.97
CA ILE A 87 -7.39 0.56 -12.36
C ILE A 87 -6.52 1.46 -13.23
N VAL A 88 -6.29 2.72 -12.83
CA VAL A 88 -5.48 3.66 -13.60
C VAL A 88 -4.06 3.13 -13.79
N THR A 89 -3.45 2.62 -12.74
CA THR A 89 -2.11 2.02 -12.81
C THR A 89 -2.10 0.79 -13.71
N GLY A 90 -3.09 -0.09 -13.59
CA GLY A 90 -3.24 -1.26 -14.45
C GLY A 90 -3.33 -0.89 -15.92
N ILE A 91 -4.17 0.08 -16.27
CA ILE A 91 -4.28 0.59 -17.65
C ILE A 91 -2.94 1.13 -18.16
N LEU A 92 -2.24 1.93 -17.34
CA LEU A 92 -0.94 2.50 -17.72
C LEU A 92 0.11 1.41 -17.93
N ILE A 93 0.13 0.36 -17.10
CA ILE A 93 1.05 -0.77 -17.25
C ILE A 93 0.72 -1.57 -18.51
N VAL A 94 -0.56 -1.84 -18.80
CA VAL A 94 -0.99 -2.54 -20.01
C VAL A 94 -0.64 -1.76 -21.27
N VAL A 95 -0.91 -0.45 -21.29
CA VAL A 95 -0.50 0.42 -22.40
C VAL A 95 1.02 0.44 -22.54
N GLY A 96 1.75 0.52 -21.43
CA GLY A 96 3.21 0.43 -21.43
C GLY A 96 3.72 -0.89 -22.00
N LEU A 97 3.05 -2.01 -21.70
CA LEU A 97 3.40 -3.34 -22.19
C LEU A 97 3.15 -3.49 -23.71
N ILE A 98 2.06 -2.91 -24.21
CA ILE A 98 1.75 -2.87 -25.66
C ILE A 98 2.81 -2.05 -26.42
N LEU A 99 3.26 -0.93 -25.84
CA LEU A 99 4.29 -0.11 -26.47
C LEU A 99 5.66 -0.82 -26.45
N LEU A 100 6.08 -1.30 -25.26
CA LEU A 100 7.35 -2.02 -25.04
C LEU A 100 7.39 -2.50 -23.57
N VAL A 101 8.03 -3.64 -23.30
CA VAL A 101 8.18 -4.19 -21.93
C VAL A 101 8.91 -3.21 -20.99
N VAL A 102 9.93 -2.50 -21.49
CA VAL A 102 10.73 -1.57 -20.67
C VAL A 102 9.92 -0.41 -20.08
N PRO A 103 9.07 0.33 -20.85
CA PRO A 103 8.20 1.35 -20.28
C PRO A 103 7.25 0.82 -19.20
N SER A 104 6.72 -0.38 -19.37
CA SER A 104 5.81 -0.99 -18.40
C SER A 104 6.51 -1.23 -17.05
N ILE A 105 7.74 -1.72 -17.05
CA ILE A 105 8.56 -1.89 -15.85
C ILE A 105 8.82 -0.55 -15.16
N ILE A 106 9.17 0.49 -15.94
CA ILE A 106 9.39 1.83 -15.41
C ILE A 106 8.13 2.37 -14.73
N LEU A 107 6.97 2.22 -15.38
CA LEU A 107 5.68 2.64 -14.80
C LEU A 107 5.34 1.86 -13.54
N ALA A 108 5.53 0.53 -13.52
CA ALA A 108 5.30 -0.29 -12.35
C ALA A 108 6.16 0.16 -11.16
N ILE A 109 7.44 0.47 -11.38
CA ILE A 109 8.34 1.01 -10.35
C ILE A 109 7.87 2.40 -9.90
N MET A 110 7.52 3.30 -10.83
CA MET A 110 7.08 4.65 -10.52
C MET A 110 5.81 4.69 -9.68
N PHE A 111 4.93 3.71 -9.85
CA PHE A 111 3.64 3.64 -9.16
C PHE A 111 3.61 2.64 -8.01
N SER A 112 4.74 2.05 -7.64
CA SER A 112 4.84 1.08 -6.54
C SER A 112 4.46 1.63 -5.15
N LEU A 113 4.53 2.96 -4.96
CA LEU A 113 4.25 3.63 -3.67
C LEU A 113 2.82 4.19 -3.56
N ILE A 114 1.91 3.83 -4.48
CA ILE A 114 0.53 4.36 -4.50
C ILE A 114 -0.24 3.93 -3.26
N VAL A 115 -0.22 2.65 -2.91
CA VAL A 115 -0.99 2.12 -1.77
C VAL A 115 -0.56 2.77 -0.45
N PRO A 116 0.75 2.85 -0.12
CA PRO A 116 1.20 3.64 1.03
C PRO A 116 0.77 5.11 0.99
N ALA A 117 0.82 5.76 -0.18
CA ALA A 117 0.40 7.16 -0.28
C ALA A 117 -1.09 7.34 0.06
N ILE A 118 -1.98 6.47 -0.43
CA ILE A 118 -3.42 6.54 -0.12
C ILE A 118 -3.68 6.25 1.35
N VAL A 119 -3.03 5.23 1.92
CA VAL A 119 -3.29 4.77 3.28
C VAL A 119 -2.69 5.72 4.32
N ILE A 120 -1.44 6.16 4.12
CA ILE A 120 -0.69 6.97 5.09
C ILE A 120 -1.05 8.44 4.98
N GLU A 121 -0.99 9.03 3.78
CA GLU A 121 -1.28 10.46 3.55
C GLU A 121 -2.78 10.73 3.32
N ARG A 122 -3.61 9.69 3.20
CA ARG A 122 -5.07 9.79 2.98
C ARG A 122 -5.47 10.58 1.74
N VAL A 123 -4.62 10.56 0.71
CA VAL A 123 -4.84 11.23 -0.57
C VAL A 123 -5.76 10.44 -1.50
N GLY A 124 -6.31 11.10 -2.51
CA GLY A 124 -7.13 10.47 -3.54
C GLY A 124 -6.32 9.66 -4.56
N ALA A 125 -7.00 8.92 -5.45
CA ALA A 125 -6.37 8.06 -6.45
C ALA A 125 -5.38 8.80 -7.35
N LEU A 126 -5.80 9.89 -7.99
CA LEU A 126 -4.94 10.64 -8.91
C LEU A 126 -3.79 11.37 -8.21
N GLU A 127 -4.04 11.86 -7.00
CA GLU A 127 -3.03 12.52 -6.19
C GLU A 127 -1.96 11.52 -5.73
N SER A 128 -2.35 10.27 -5.39
CA SER A 128 -1.42 9.21 -5.02
C SER A 128 -0.47 8.82 -6.16
N LEU A 129 -0.94 8.81 -7.41
CA LEU A 129 -0.09 8.59 -8.58
C LEU A 129 0.98 9.70 -8.69
N SER A 130 0.54 10.97 -8.59
CA SER A 130 1.45 12.12 -8.61
C SER A 130 2.46 12.06 -7.46
N ARG A 131 2.01 11.67 -6.27
CA ARG A 131 2.86 11.52 -5.09
C ARG A 131 3.89 10.42 -5.25
N SER A 132 3.47 9.23 -5.68
CA SER A 132 4.36 8.11 -5.96
C SER A 132 5.43 8.48 -7.00
N ARG A 133 5.02 9.09 -8.12
CA ARG A 133 5.94 9.55 -9.15
C ARG A 133 7.00 10.53 -8.62
N ARG A 134 6.61 11.49 -7.78
CA ARG A 134 7.56 12.47 -7.18
C ARG A 134 8.54 11.79 -6.22
N LEU A 135 8.09 10.82 -5.43
CA LEU A 135 8.96 10.09 -4.50
C LEU A 135 9.99 9.23 -5.24
N VAL A 136 9.55 8.49 -6.26
CA VAL A 136 10.39 7.55 -7.01
C VAL A 136 11.26 8.24 -8.05
N GLY A 137 10.79 9.33 -8.69
CA GLY A 137 11.39 9.93 -9.87
C GLY A 137 12.86 10.34 -9.75
N GLY A 138 13.32 10.73 -8.54
CA GLY A 138 14.73 11.05 -8.29
C GLY A 138 15.61 9.84 -7.87
N ARG A 139 15.01 8.64 -7.68
CA ARG A 139 15.68 7.47 -7.08
C ARG A 139 15.17 6.14 -7.63
N TRP A 140 14.71 6.12 -8.86
CA TRP A 140 14.06 4.96 -9.46
C TRP A 140 14.93 3.69 -9.40
N LEU A 141 16.26 3.79 -9.58
CA LEU A 141 17.18 2.66 -9.46
C LEU A 141 17.20 2.05 -8.05
N LYS A 142 17.08 2.89 -7.01
CA LYS A 142 17.03 2.39 -5.62
C LYS A 142 15.70 1.69 -5.34
N THR A 143 14.60 2.26 -5.86
CA THR A 143 13.27 1.64 -5.80
C THR A 143 13.25 0.34 -6.57
N PHE A 144 13.82 0.31 -7.78
CA PHE A 144 13.97 -0.91 -8.57
C PHE A 144 14.77 -1.98 -7.81
N GLY A 145 15.93 -1.62 -7.25
CA GLY A 145 16.77 -2.54 -6.49
C GLY A 145 16.06 -3.12 -5.27
N LEU A 146 15.29 -2.30 -4.54
CA LEU A 146 14.47 -2.77 -3.44
C LEU A 146 13.40 -3.76 -3.91
N LEU A 147 12.62 -3.40 -4.92
CA LEU A 147 11.57 -4.26 -5.46
C LEU A 147 12.15 -5.56 -6.01
N LEU A 148 13.25 -5.49 -6.76
CA LEU A 148 13.94 -6.66 -7.27
C LEU A 148 14.38 -7.60 -6.14
N LEU A 149 14.96 -7.06 -5.06
CA LEU A 149 15.36 -7.85 -3.90
C LEU A 149 14.16 -8.52 -3.23
N VAL A 150 13.07 -7.77 -3.02
CA VAL A 150 11.86 -8.30 -2.40
C VAL A 150 11.23 -9.39 -3.27
N TYR A 151 11.10 -9.15 -4.58
CA TYR A 151 10.60 -10.17 -5.50
C TYR A 151 11.50 -11.40 -5.59
N LEU A 152 12.83 -11.23 -5.50
CA LEU A 152 13.76 -12.35 -5.45
C LEU A 152 13.55 -13.20 -4.17
N ILE A 153 13.35 -12.56 -3.02
CA ILE A 153 13.05 -13.26 -1.76
C ILE A 153 11.73 -14.03 -1.89
N ILE A 154 10.68 -13.38 -2.40
CA ILE A 154 9.38 -14.02 -2.62
C ILE A 154 9.50 -15.20 -3.60
N PHE A 155 10.27 -15.04 -4.67
CA PHE A 155 10.50 -16.08 -5.67
C PHE A 155 11.21 -17.30 -5.07
N VAL A 156 12.31 -17.07 -4.32
CA VAL A 156 13.04 -18.16 -3.63
C VAL A 156 12.14 -18.86 -2.61
N ALA A 157 11.38 -18.10 -1.81
CA ALA A 157 10.42 -18.66 -0.87
C ALA A 157 9.36 -19.50 -1.60
N GLY A 158 8.85 -19.01 -2.73
CA GLY A 158 7.89 -19.74 -3.57
C GLY A 158 8.45 -21.07 -4.11
N LEU A 159 9.71 -21.09 -4.55
CA LEU A 159 10.36 -22.34 -4.96
C LEU A 159 10.48 -23.35 -3.82
N ILE A 160 10.89 -22.88 -2.62
CA ILE A 160 10.99 -23.74 -1.44
C ILE A 160 9.61 -24.27 -1.04
N PHE A 161 8.62 -23.42 -0.99
CA PHE A 161 7.25 -23.80 -0.61
C PHE A 161 6.59 -24.71 -1.64
N GLY A 162 6.83 -24.48 -2.93
CA GLY A 162 6.39 -25.37 -4.00
C GLY A 162 7.02 -26.76 -3.89
N ALA A 163 8.32 -26.84 -3.55
CA ALA A 163 8.98 -28.12 -3.32
C ALA A 163 8.46 -28.82 -2.06
N ILE A 164 8.12 -28.08 -1.00
CA ILE A 164 7.52 -28.67 0.21
C ILE A 164 6.10 -29.16 -0.08
N SER A 165 5.27 -28.36 -0.75
CA SER A 165 3.88 -28.70 -1.01
C SER A 165 3.73 -29.93 -1.91
N SER A 166 4.64 -30.12 -2.88
CA SER A 166 4.62 -31.27 -3.79
C SER A 166 4.71 -32.62 -3.08
N VAL A 167 5.19 -32.66 -1.84
CA VAL A 167 5.24 -33.89 -1.01
C VAL A 167 3.86 -34.31 -0.53
N PHE A 168 2.88 -33.39 -0.49
CA PHE A 168 1.55 -33.61 0.09
C PHE A 168 0.52 -34.15 -0.93
N GLY A 169 0.91 -34.44 -2.17
CA GLY A 169 0.03 -35.04 -3.19
C GLY A 169 -1.23 -34.21 -3.42
N ASP A 170 -2.42 -34.78 -3.20
CA ASP A 170 -3.71 -34.12 -3.45
C ASP A 170 -3.95 -32.87 -2.58
N ALA A 171 -3.24 -32.72 -1.48
CA ALA A 171 -3.31 -31.55 -0.61
C ALA A 171 -2.32 -30.43 -1.00
N ASP A 172 -1.53 -30.61 -2.08
CA ASP A 172 -0.53 -29.65 -2.54
C ASP A 172 -1.08 -28.22 -2.65
N TRP A 173 -2.23 -28.04 -3.27
CA TRP A 173 -2.83 -26.73 -3.46
C TRP A 173 -3.21 -26.02 -2.15
N ILE A 174 -3.64 -26.76 -1.11
CA ILE A 174 -3.94 -26.19 0.22
C ILE A 174 -2.65 -25.73 0.88
N VAL A 175 -1.64 -26.62 0.90
CA VAL A 175 -0.35 -26.35 1.52
C VAL A 175 0.34 -25.17 0.85
N SER A 176 0.35 -25.12 -0.49
CA SER A 176 0.91 -24.01 -1.26
C SER A 176 0.24 -22.67 -0.91
N ASN A 177 -1.09 -22.63 -0.82
CA ASN A 177 -1.82 -21.41 -0.48
C ASN A 177 -1.54 -20.96 0.95
N VAL A 178 -1.50 -21.88 1.91
CA VAL A 178 -1.18 -21.56 3.32
C VAL A 178 0.25 -21.01 3.43
N LEU A 179 1.23 -21.68 2.83
CA LEU A 179 2.62 -21.22 2.84
C LEU A 179 2.79 -19.91 2.08
N GLY A 180 2.12 -19.74 0.94
CA GLY A 180 2.12 -18.50 0.17
C GLY A 180 1.56 -17.31 0.93
N SER A 181 0.53 -17.52 1.76
CA SER A 181 -0.06 -16.46 2.59
C SER A 181 0.93 -15.88 3.62
N LEU A 182 1.93 -16.66 4.07
CA LEU A 182 2.96 -16.18 4.98
C LEU A 182 3.93 -15.20 4.32
N VAL A 183 4.10 -15.30 3.00
CA VAL A 183 5.04 -14.46 2.23
C VAL A 183 4.34 -13.22 1.68
N SER A 184 3.04 -13.29 1.46
CA SER A 184 2.27 -12.21 0.83
C SER A 184 2.41 -10.84 1.52
N PRO A 185 2.55 -10.70 2.88
CA PRO A 185 2.72 -9.42 3.54
C PRO A 185 4.10 -8.77 3.33
N ILE A 186 5.11 -9.52 2.87
CA ILE A 186 6.50 -9.02 2.75
C ILE A 186 6.56 -7.80 1.83
N LEU A 187 5.91 -7.86 0.67
CA LEU A 187 5.95 -6.76 -0.30
C LEU A 187 5.30 -5.48 0.24
N PRO A 188 4.05 -5.47 0.72
CA PRO A 188 3.44 -4.25 1.25
C PRO A 188 4.16 -3.70 2.49
N ILE A 189 4.72 -4.55 3.35
CA ILE A 189 5.53 -4.11 4.50
C ILE A 189 6.81 -3.42 4.01
N ALA A 190 7.57 -4.05 3.10
CA ALA A 190 8.80 -3.50 2.57
C ALA A 190 8.58 -2.15 1.87
N VAL A 191 7.51 -2.05 1.07
CA VAL A 191 7.12 -0.82 0.37
C VAL A 191 6.69 0.27 1.36
N THR A 192 6.00 -0.09 2.45
CA THR A 192 5.61 0.84 3.52
C THR A 192 6.84 1.41 4.24
N LEU A 193 7.77 0.56 4.66
CA LEU A 193 9.03 0.99 5.28
C LEU A 193 9.83 1.91 4.37
N TYR A 194 9.89 1.56 3.09
CA TYR A 194 10.57 2.37 2.08
C TYR A 194 9.88 3.72 1.90
N TYR A 195 8.54 3.75 1.88
CA TYR A 195 7.75 4.97 1.80
C TYR A 195 8.10 5.94 2.93
N TYR A 196 8.12 5.48 4.18
CA TYR A 196 8.51 6.30 5.32
C TYR A 196 9.94 6.82 5.19
N SER A 197 10.87 5.98 4.73
CA SER A 197 12.27 6.41 4.51
C SER A 197 12.40 7.50 3.43
N MET A 198 11.54 7.48 2.42
CA MET A 198 11.52 8.47 1.34
C MET A 198 10.81 9.75 1.77
N ALA A 199 9.69 9.63 2.47
CA ALA A 199 8.93 10.77 2.98
C ALA A 199 9.73 11.58 4.01
N ALA A 200 10.42 10.91 4.93
CA ALA A 200 11.28 11.58 5.92
C ALA A 200 12.41 12.42 5.28
N ARG A 201 12.91 12.00 4.11
CA ARG A 201 13.97 12.74 3.39
C ARG A 201 13.46 13.94 2.60
N GLN A 202 12.16 14.04 2.36
CA GLN A 202 11.54 15.20 1.69
C GLN A 202 11.12 16.30 2.68
N GLN A 203 11.12 16.00 3.97
CA GLN A 203 10.97 17.03 4.98
C GLN A 203 12.22 17.92 4.95
N PRO A 204 12.09 19.25 4.85
CA PRO A 204 13.23 20.12 5.02
C PRO A 204 13.88 19.80 6.37
N PRO A 205 15.24 19.87 6.46
CA PRO A 205 15.89 19.67 7.75
C PRO A 205 15.22 20.61 8.75
N SER A 206 14.75 20.03 9.86
CA SER A 206 14.28 20.86 10.99
C SER A 206 15.37 21.90 11.26
N PRO A 207 15.02 23.18 11.41
CA PRO A 207 16.01 24.19 11.75
C PRO A 207 16.86 23.64 12.89
N PRO A 208 18.20 23.83 12.87
CA PRO A 208 19.04 23.41 13.98
C PRO A 208 18.38 23.96 15.25
N LEU A 209 18.19 23.08 16.25
CA LEU A 209 17.77 23.53 17.57
C LEU A 209 18.79 24.60 17.96
N THR A 210 18.42 25.84 17.81
CA THR A 210 19.22 26.94 18.36
C THR A 210 19.39 26.59 19.84
N PRO A 211 20.62 26.42 20.33
CA PRO A 211 20.82 26.21 21.76
C PRO A 211 20.03 27.30 22.48
N ALA A 212 19.23 26.91 23.46
CA ALA A 212 18.50 27.85 24.27
C ALA A 212 19.49 28.95 24.68
N PRO A 213 19.17 30.25 24.48
CA PRO A 213 20.08 31.30 24.84
C PRO A 213 20.48 31.11 26.30
N THR A 214 21.76 30.83 26.53
CA THR A 214 22.34 30.81 27.88
C THR A 214 21.89 32.09 28.59
N PRO A 215 21.40 32.00 29.82
CA PRO A 215 21.01 33.20 30.59
C PRO A 215 22.21 34.16 30.66
N ARG A 216 22.17 35.17 29.83
CA ARG A 216 23.18 36.25 29.86
C ARG A 216 22.91 37.04 31.10
N ALA A 217 23.90 37.07 31.97
CA ALA A 217 23.92 37.90 33.17
C ALA A 217 23.41 39.30 32.87
N THR A 218 22.50 39.74 33.70
CA THR A 218 21.86 41.04 33.80
C THR A 218 22.75 42.22 33.45
N THR A 219 22.31 42.99 32.45
CA THR A 219 22.54 44.44 32.44
C THR A 219 21.19 45.06 32.09
N GLU A 220 20.74 45.95 32.96
CA GLU A 220 19.47 46.65 32.93
C GLU A 220 19.23 47.37 31.59
N ALA A 221 18.07 47.10 30.96
CA ALA A 221 17.45 48.01 30.01
C ALA A 221 15.94 47.83 30.05
N ARG A 222 15.28 48.82 30.57
CA ARG A 222 13.89 49.32 30.45
C ARG A 222 12.83 48.34 29.85
N PRO A 223 11.73 48.07 30.59
CA PRO A 223 10.64 47.22 30.11
C PRO A 223 9.78 47.91 29.07
N SER A 224 9.69 47.34 27.88
CA SER A 224 8.56 47.54 26.96
C SER A 224 7.38 46.66 27.36
N PRO A 225 6.12 47.11 27.20
CA PRO A 225 4.95 46.38 27.69
C PRO A 225 4.80 45.02 26.97
N PRO A 226 4.42 43.93 27.69
CA PRO A 226 4.18 42.65 27.06
C PRO A 226 2.85 42.67 26.31
N GLU A 227 2.89 42.42 25.03
CA GLU A 227 1.68 41.98 24.32
C GLU A 227 1.27 40.58 24.84
N PRO A 228 -0.01 40.35 25.14
CA PRO A 228 -0.48 39.08 25.66
C PRO A 228 -0.55 38.07 24.53
N PHE A 229 0.53 37.34 24.30
CA PHE A 229 0.41 36.12 23.49
C PHE A 229 -0.32 35.06 24.33
N ALA A 230 -1.52 34.71 23.94
CA ALA A 230 -2.21 33.60 24.53
C ALA A 230 -1.37 32.32 24.33
N GLU A 231 -0.94 31.70 25.43
CA GLU A 231 -0.14 30.49 25.44
C GLU A 231 -1.06 29.29 25.64
N ILE A 232 -0.82 28.21 24.89
CA ILE A 232 -1.52 26.94 25.08
C ILE A 232 -0.53 25.88 25.59
N HIS A 233 -0.93 25.15 26.61
CA HIS A 233 -0.12 24.07 27.15
C HIS A 233 -0.42 22.76 26.44
N CYS A 234 0.62 22.02 26.09
CA CYS A 234 0.46 20.71 25.51
C CYS A 234 -0.14 19.72 26.50
N ILE A 235 -1.27 19.08 26.15
CA ILE A 235 -1.95 18.11 27.00
C ILE A 235 -1.13 16.83 27.28
N TYR A 236 -0.05 16.61 26.50
CA TYR A 236 0.77 15.40 26.63
C TYR A 236 2.04 15.58 27.44
N CYS A 237 2.64 16.77 27.43
CA CYS A 237 3.93 17.03 28.10
C CYS A 237 3.97 18.32 28.93
N GLY A 238 2.88 19.09 28.96
CA GLY A 238 2.79 20.33 29.70
C GLY A 238 3.57 21.51 29.14
N ALA A 239 4.31 21.35 28.05
CA ALA A 239 5.11 22.44 27.47
C ALA A 239 4.23 23.53 26.86
N GLU A 240 4.63 24.79 27.07
CA GLU A 240 3.99 25.96 26.50
C GLU A 240 4.23 26.03 25.00
N ASN A 241 3.17 26.34 24.25
CA ASN A 241 3.19 26.44 22.80
C ASN A 241 2.40 27.69 22.38
N ARG A 242 2.69 28.18 21.19
CA ARG A 242 1.91 29.26 20.59
C ARG A 242 0.50 28.77 20.24
N THR A 243 -0.49 29.66 20.30
CA THR A 243 -1.89 29.36 19.98
C THR A 243 -2.12 28.92 18.54
N ASP A 244 -1.21 29.25 17.62
CA ASP A 244 -1.24 28.84 16.23
C ASP A 244 -0.53 27.51 15.96
N ALA A 245 0.15 26.93 16.98
CA ALA A 245 0.90 25.69 16.84
C ALA A 245 -0.03 24.48 16.57
N VAL A 246 0.26 23.74 15.53
CA VAL A 246 -0.43 22.47 15.18
C VAL A 246 0.22 21.29 15.89
N PHE A 247 1.52 21.37 16.15
CA PHE A 247 2.31 20.34 16.83
C PHE A 247 3.07 20.93 18.00
N CYS A 248 3.19 20.19 19.09
CA CYS A 248 3.98 20.60 20.25
C CYS A 248 5.47 20.64 19.92
N GLN A 249 6.11 21.75 20.22
CA GLN A 249 7.55 21.96 19.96
C GLN A 249 8.43 21.04 20.81
N SER A 250 7.95 20.60 21.98
CA SER A 250 8.73 19.78 22.90
C SER A 250 8.59 18.27 22.66
N CYS A 251 7.37 17.77 22.41
CA CYS A 251 7.12 16.32 22.29
C CYS A 251 6.68 15.87 20.88
N GLY A 252 6.51 16.80 19.93
CA GLY A 252 6.14 16.51 18.55
C GLY A 252 4.70 16.05 18.34
N LYS A 253 3.89 15.92 19.40
CA LYS A 253 2.49 15.48 19.27
C LYS A 253 1.59 16.60 18.79
N LYS A 254 0.55 16.24 18.04
CA LYS A 254 -0.44 17.17 17.51
C LYS A 254 -1.25 17.77 18.66
N ILE A 255 -1.32 19.11 18.73
CA ILE A 255 -2.13 19.85 19.70
C ILE A 255 -3.55 19.90 19.17
N VAL A 256 -4.48 19.26 19.88
CA VAL A 256 -5.90 19.31 19.58
C VAL A 256 -6.47 20.59 20.20
N LYS A 257 -6.98 21.51 19.38
CA LYS A 257 -7.74 22.66 19.87
C LYS A 257 -9.11 22.14 20.33
N SER A 258 -9.43 22.29 21.60
CA SER A 258 -10.77 22.05 22.13
C SER A 258 -11.73 23.15 21.67
#